data_91e00f133824625ecc9a5ce471641055
#
_entry.id   91e00f133824625ecc9a5ce471641055
#
_cell.length_a   1.000
_cell.length_b   1.000
_cell.length_c   1.000
_cell.angle_alpha   90.00
_cell.angle_beta   90.00
_cell.angle_gamma   90.00
#
_symmetry.space_group_name_H-M   'P 1'
#
loop_
_entity.id
_entity.type
_entity.pdbx_description
1 polymer ?
#
loop_
_entity_poly.entity_id
_entity_poly.type
_entity_poly.pdbx_seq_one_letter_code
_entity_poly.pdbx_strand_id
1 'polypeptide(L)'
;VKPFQPADAVWIEIKAPINAVLAEYSRLIQEGKVIVSFVSGDPFFFGFASTIRKNLLGVGMKVFPYFNSLQMFAHHEQIPYENMHAVSVTGRPWHELDRALLEYRPLIGVLTDRVHTPRAIAKRMMEYHLDRDYTMWVAEHLGNPKKEKIYKIYSIEEISEMSFTNPNCVLLMKAPNCALQRPAFG
;
A
#
# COMPACT_ATOMS: atom_id res chain seq x y z
N VAL A 1 16.33 -5.91 12.68
CA VAL A 1 16.46 -4.66 13.46
C VAL A 1 17.08 -4.92 14.83
N LYS A 2 16.64 -5.96 15.56
CA LYS A 2 17.19 -6.30 16.89
C LYS A 2 18.72 -6.34 16.99
N PRO A 3 19.49 -6.82 15.99
CA PRO A 3 20.96 -6.82 16.07
C PRO A 3 21.59 -5.42 16.19
N PHE A 4 20.85 -4.37 15.86
CA PHE A 4 21.31 -2.98 15.90
C PHE A 4 20.78 -2.21 17.12
N GLN A 5 20.14 -2.91 18.06
CA GLN A 5 19.59 -2.30 19.26
C GLN A 5 20.71 -1.92 20.23
N PRO A 6 20.82 -0.64 20.66
CA PRO A 6 21.64 -0.28 21.80
C PRO A 6 21.19 -1.01 23.06
N ALA A 7 22.14 -1.35 23.94
CA ALA A 7 21.85 -2.16 25.13
C ALA A 7 20.89 -1.48 26.13
N ASP A 8 20.86 -0.14 26.12
CA ASP A 8 20.04 0.72 26.99
C ASP A 8 18.76 1.23 26.33
N ALA A 9 18.47 0.81 25.08
CA ALA A 9 17.28 1.23 24.36
C ALA A 9 16.04 0.46 24.81
N VAL A 10 14.96 1.20 25.02
CA VAL A 10 13.62 0.64 25.28
C VAL A 10 12.92 0.40 23.95
N TRP A 11 12.40 -0.81 23.74
CA TRP A 11 11.63 -1.17 22.55
C TRP A 11 10.15 -0.95 22.76
N ILE A 12 9.54 -0.20 21.82
CA ILE A 12 8.09 0.03 21.74
C ILE A 12 7.60 -0.52 20.41
N GLU A 13 6.68 -1.44 20.47
CA GLU A 13 6.09 -2.03 19.28
C GLU A 13 5.04 -1.08 18.68
N ILE A 14 5.18 -0.77 17.37
CA ILE A 14 4.18 0.01 16.64
C ILE A 14 3.03 -0.92 16.26
N LYS A 15 1.95 -0.90 17.06
CA LYS A 15 0.76 -1.74 16.87
C LYS A 15 -0.52 -0.97 17.16
N ALA A 16 -1.64 -1.52 16.71
CA ALA A 16 -2.96 -0.98 17.06
C ALA A 16 -3.30 -1.22 18.55
N PRO A 17 -4.02 -0.30 19.21
CA PRO A 17 -4.44 0.98 18.66
C PRO A 17 -3.30 2.00 18.59
N ILE A 18 -3.14 2.66 17.45
CA ILE A 18 -2.00 3.55 17.19
C ILE A 18 -1.95 4.75 18.16
N ASN A 19 -3.10 5.16 18.70
CA ASN A 19 -3.18 6.26 19.67
C ASN A 19 -2.38 5.98 20.95
N ALA A 20 -2.28 4.74 21.39
CA ALA A 20 -1.47 4.37 22.54
C ALA A 20 0.04 4.57 22.26
N VAL A 21 0.48 4.24 21.06
CA VAL A 21 1.87 4.46 20.61
C VAL A 21 2.17 5.96 20.54
N LEU A 22 1.25 6.75 20.00
CA LEU A 22 1.40 8.21 19.90
C LEU A 22 1.44 8.89 21.27
N ALA A 23 0.61 8.43 22.22
CA ALA A 23 0.62 8.93 23.60
C ALA A 23 1.96 8.65 24.28
N GLU A 24 2.52 7.46 24.09
CA GLU A 24 3.82 7.10 24.62
C GLU A 24 4.95 7.91 23.96
N TYR A 25 4.87 8.15 22.66
CA TYR A 25 5.80 9.04 21.96
C TYR A 25 5.74 10.47 22.53
N SER A 26 4.53 11.00 22.75
CA SER A 26 4.35 12.33 23.34
C SER A 26 5.00 12.43 24.72
N ARG A 27 4.79 11.42 25.58
CA ARG A 27 5.40 11.34 26.92
C ARG A 27 6.94 11.35 26.84
N LEU A 28 7.51 10.48 26.01
CA LEU A 28 8.97 10.35 25.87
C LEU A 28 9.61 11.62 25.31
N ILE A 29 8.95 12.30 24.37
CA ILE A 29 9.40 13.58 23.82
C ILE A 29 9.43 14.64 24.91
N GLN A 30 8.40 14.71 25.76
CA GLN A 30 8.36 15.64 26.91
C GLN A 30 9.49 15.37 27.93
N GLU A 31 9.91 14.12 28.05
CA GLU A 31 11.06 13.70 28.85
C GLU A 31 12.41 13.96 28.18
N GLY A 32 12.43 14.59 27.00
CA GLY A 32 13.66 14.87 26.25
C GLY A 32 14.31 13.62 25.62
N LYS A 33 13.59 12.52 25.47
CA LYS A 33 14.11 11.29 24.87
C LYS A 33 14.18 11.39 23.35
N VAL A 34 15.18 10.76 22.76
CA VAL A 34 15.30 10.58 21.32
C VAL A 34 14.58 9.30 20.92
N ILE A 35 13.66 9.39 19.97
CA ILE A 35 12.89 8.26 19.46
C ILE A 35 13.39 7.92 18.06
N VAL A 36 13.74 6.64 17.84
CA VAL A 36 14.06 6.09 16.52
C VAL A 36 12.98 5.10 16.12
N SER A 37 12.27 5.38 15.03
CA SER A 37 11.19 4.53 14.53
C SER A 37 11.64 3.76 13.30
N PHE A 38 11.59 2.43 13.36
CA PHE A 38 11.82 1.56 12.21
C PHE A 38 10.48 1.17 11.59
N VAL A 39 10.30 1.55 10.34
CA VAL A 39 9.08 1.28 9.57
C VAL A 39 9.44 0.64 8.22
N SER A 40 8.47 -0.01 7.59
CA SER A 40 8.67 -0.60 6.27
C SER A 40 8.42 0.42 5.16
N GLY A 41 9.19 0.34 4.07
CA GLY A 41 9.04 1.19 2.90
C GLY A 41 9.33 2.66 3.15
N ASP A 42 8.67 3.55 2.43
CA ASP A 42 8.79 5.00 2.58
C ASP A 42 7.97 5.49 3.78
N PRO A 43 8.59 6.14 4.79
CA PRO A 43 7.90 6.59 5.98
C PRO A 43 6.78 7.61 5.73
N PHE A 44 6.82 8.36 4.61
CA PHE A 44 5.80 9.34 4.24
C PHE A 44 4.75 8.81 3.25
N PHE A 45 5.03 7.71 2.57
CA PHE A 45 4.09 7.15 1.61
C PHE A 45 3.04 6.26 2.31
N PHE A 46 1.90 6.83 2.69
CA PHE A 46 0.89 6.20 3.54
C PHE A 46 1.46 5.62 4.85
N GLY A 47 2.64 6.12 5.26
CA GLY A 47 3.46 5.56 6.31
C GLY A 47 3.31 6.26 7.67
N PHE A 48 4.00 5.72 8.66
CA PHE A 48 3.88 6.14 10.06
C PHE A 48 4.40 7.57 10.31
N ALA A 49 5.37 8.06 9.51
CA ALA A 49 5.84 9.44 9.63
C ALA A 49 4.72 10.46 9.34
N SER A 50 3.84 10.16 8.39
CA SER A 50 2.66 11.00 8.12
C SER A 50 1.71 11.02 9.32
N THR A 51 1.56 9.89 10.02
CA THR A 51 0.76 9.77 11.25
C THR A 51 1.37 10.59 12.39
N ILE A 52 2.69 10.49 12.59
CA ILE A 52 3.40 11.30 13.60
C ILE A 52 3.20 12.79 13.30
N ARG A 53 3.48 13.23 12.07
CA ARG A 53 3.37 14.64 11.66
C ARG A 53 1.97 15.22 11.87
N LYS A 54 0.94 14.41 11.66
CA LYS A 54 -0.47 14.81 11.84
C LYS A 54 -0.86 14.96 13.32
N ASN A 55 -0.33 14.09 14.18
CA ASN A 55 -0.81 13.97 15.57
C ASN A 55 0.14 14.56 16.61
N LEU A 56 1.42 14.70 16.31
CA LEU A 56 2.44 15.28 17.21
C LEU A 56 2.96 16.58 16.60
N LEU A 57 2.19 17.65 16.73
CA LEU A 57 2.50 18.96 16.17
C LEU A 57 3.76 19.55 16.81
N GLY A 58 4.60 20.19 16.01
CA GLY A 58 5.83 20.87 16.47
C GLY A 58 7.01 19.94 16.75
N VAL A 59 6.87 18.64 16.58
CA VAL A 59 7.99 17.70 16.76
C VAL A 59 8.92 17.73 15.55
N GLY A 60 10.20 18.03 15.81
CA GLY A 60 11.26 17.88 14.80
C GLY A 60 11.46 16.42 14.44
N MET A 61 11.54 16.13 13.12
CA MET A 61 11.68 14.76 12.63
C MET A 61 12.72 14.71 11.50
N LYS A 62 13.66 13.78 11.60
CA LYS A 62 14.55 13.42 10.50
C LYS A 62 14.06 12.12 9.90
N VAL A 63 13.83 12.10 8.59
CA VAL A 63 13.30 10.94 7.87
C VAL A 63 14.34 10.43 6.89
N PHE A 64 14.55 9.11 6.89
CA PHE A 64 15.41 8.42 5.93
C PHE A 64 14.49 7.67 4.96
N PRO A 65 14.37 8.14 3.70
CA PRO A 65 13.46 7.53 2.73
C PRO A 65 13.97 6.18 2.24
N TYR A 66 13.03 5.32 1.88
CA TYR A 66 13.28 4.08 1.16
C TYR A 66 12.18 3.86 0.12
N PHE A 67 12.37 2.92 -0.79
CA PHE A 67 11.35 2.59 -1.77
C PHE A 67 10.09 2.03 -1.09
N ASN A 68 8.93 2.53 -1.49
CA ASN A 68 7.67 1.90 -1.12
C ASN A 68 7.41 0.66 -2.01
N SER A 69 6.47 -0.19 -1.61
CA SER A 69 6.19 -1.44 -2.32
C SER A 69 5.67 -1.24 -3.74
N LEU A 70 4.92 -0.16 -4.02
CA LEU A 70 4.44 0.12 -5.38
C LEU A 70 5.58 0.55 -6.30
N GLN A 71 6.54 1.35 -5.79
CA GLN A 71 7.76 1.68 -6.55
C GLN A 71 8.59 0.44 -6.84
N MET A 72 8.81 -0.42 -5.82
CA MET A 72 9.54 -1.67 -6.01
C MET A 72 8.86 -2.57 -7.04
N PHE A 73 7.53 -2.68 -6.99
CA PHE A 73 6.77 -3.46 -7.95
C PHE A 73 6.92 -2.91 -9.38
N ALA A 74 6.75 -1.59 -9.54
CA ALA A 74 6.89 -0.94 -10.84
C ALA A 74 8.31 -1.12 -11.41
N HIS A 75 9.35 -0.98 -10.59
CA HIS A 75 10.74 -1.23 -11.00
C HIS A 75 10.98 -2.69 -11.41
N HIS A 76 10.47 -3.64 -10.62
CA HIS A 76 10.62 -5.06 -10.93
C HIS A 76 10.02 -5.40 -12.29
N GLU A 77 8.87 -4.82 -12.61
CA GLU A 77 8.14 -5.06 -13.84
C GLU A 77 8.45 -4.07 -14.97
N GLN A 78 9.40 -3.15 -14.74
CA GLN A 78 9.81 -2.11 -15.68
C GLN A 78 8.64 -1.25 -16.18
N ILE A 79 7.71 -0.94 -15.27
CA ILE A 79 6.54 -0.11 -15.55
C ILE A 79 6.86 1.34 -15.19
N PRO A 80 6.76 2.29 -16.13
CA PRO A 80 6.76 3.72 -15.81
C PRO A 80 5.61 4.05 -14.87
N TYR A 81 5.91 4.75 -13.76
CA TYR A 81 4.92 4.98 -12.70
C TYR A 81 4.70 6.46 -12.36
N GLU A 82 5.19 7.38 -13.17
CA GLU A 82 4.97 8.83 -13.00
C GLU A 82 3.48 9.20 -13.00
N ASN A 83 2.64 8.42 -13.69
CA ASN A 83 1.19 8.61 -13.75
C ASN A 83 0.40 7.59 -12.92
N MET A 84 1.08 6.82 -12.05
CA MET A 84 0.41 5.85 -11.19
C MET A 84 -0.46 6.57 -10.16
N HIS A 85 -1.75 6.23 -10.14
CA HIS A 85 -2.64 6.64 -9.07
C HIS A 85 -2.49 5.69 -7.87
N ALA A 86 -1.80 6.15 -6.84
CA ALA A 86 -1.54 5.33 -5.66
C ALA A 86 -2.71 5.42 -4.66
N VAL A 87 -3.20 4.27 -4.23
CA VAL A 87 -4.28 4.12 -3.26
C VAL A 87 -3.84 3.22 -2.11
N SER A 88 -4.24 3.56 -0.90
CA SER A 88 -4.09 2.64 0.24
C SER A 88 -5.45 2.28 0.79
N VAL A 89 -5.78 1.00 0.78
CA VAL A 89 -6.95 0.44 1.47
C VAL A 89 -6.58 -0.18 2.82
N THR A 90 -5.31 -0.07 3.24
CA THR A 90 -4.83 -0.58 4.53
C THR A 90 -5.52 0.15 5.68
N GLY A 91 -6.45 -0.54 6.36
CA GLY A 91 -7.24 0.04 7.45
C GLY A 91 -8.10 1.24 7.02
N ARG A 92 -8.48 1.34 5.75
CA ARG A 92 -9.23 2.44 5.14
C ARG A 92 -10.41 1.93 4.34
N PRO A 93 -11.45 2.77 4.15
CA PRO A 93 -12.59 2.42 3.30
C PRO A 93 -12.19 2.36 1.82
N TRP A 94 -13.07 1.79 1.00
CA TRP A 94 -12.88 1.58 -0.44
C TRP A 94 -12.92 2.86 -1.30
N HIS A 95 -13.39 4.00 -0.78
CA HIS A 95 -13.76 5.20 -1.56
C HIS A 95 -12.70 5.67 -2.56
N GLU A 96 -11.42 5.67 -2.16
CA GLU A 96 -10.35 6.12 -3.05
C GLU A 96 -10.09 5.12 -4.18
N LEU A 97 -10.19 3.82 -3.91
CA LEU A 97 -10.09 2.80 -4.94
C LEU A 97 -11.29 2.87 -5.90
N ASP A 98 -12.51 2.99 -5.34
CA ASP A 98 -13.72 3.12 -6.15
C ASP A 98 -13.65 4.30 -7.10
N ARG A 99 -13.23 5.45 -6.57
CA ARG A 99 -13.05 6.65 -7.38
C ARG A 99 -12.03 6.44 -8.49
N ALA A 100 -10.86 5.85 -8.17
CA ALA A 100 -9.84 5.60 -9.17
C ALA A 100 -10.31 4.65 -10.28
N LEU A 101 -11.07 3.62 -9.92
CA LEU A 101 -11.68 2.68 -10.87
C LEU A 101 -12.73 3.36 -11.75
N LEU A 102 -13.66 4.11 -11.16
CA LEU A 102 -14.73 4.80 -11.88
C LEU A 102 -14.21 5.94 -12.75
N GLU A 103 -13.10 6.58 -12.38
CA GLU A 103 -12.39 7.56 -13.21
C GLU A 103 -11.54 6.90 -14.31
N TYR A 104 -11.52 5.56 -14.38
CA TYR A 104 -10.73 4.81 -15.39
C TYR A 104 -9.25 5.18 -15.40
N ARG A 105 -8.64 5.36 -14.22
CA ARG A 105 -7.20 5.64 -14.12
C ARG A 105 -6.40 4.56 -14.85
N PRO A 106 -5.43 4.92 -15.72
CA PRO A 106 -4.73 3.94 -16.55
C PRO A 106 -3.86 2.97 -15.78
N LEU A 107 -3.31 3.42 -14.64
CA LEU A 107 -2.50 2.62 -13.73
C LEU A 107 -2.87 2.98 -12.29
N ILE A 108 -3.32 1.98 -11.53
CA ILE A 108 -3.66 2.14 -10.12
C ILE A 108 -2.77 1.20 -9.30
N GLY A 109 -2.01 1.77 -8.37
CA GLY A 109 -1.23 1.01 -7.39
C GLY A 109 -1.98 0.93 -6.06
N VAL A 110 -2.20 -0.27 -5.52
CA VAL A 110 -3.02 -0.47 -4.33
C VAL A 110 -2.21 -1.14 -3.21
N LEU A 111 -2.10 -0.46 -2.07
CA LEU A 111 -1.61 -1.04 -0.82
C LEU A 111 -2.76 -1.76 -0.11
N THR A 112 -2.60 -3.05 0.10
CA THR A 112 -3.61 -3.96 0.63
C THR A 112 -3.44 -4.23 2.13
N ASP A 113 -4.39 -4.96 2.72
CA ASP A 113 -4.31 -5.50 4.06
C ASP A 113 -4.95 -6.91 4.13
N ARG A 114 -5.17 -7.41 5.35
CA ARG A 114 -5.76 -8.74 5.55
C ARG A 114 -7.26 -8.82 5.22
N VAL A 115 -7.95 -7.69 5.16
CA VAL A 115 -9.37 -7.57 4.83
C VAL A 115 -9.53 -7.20 3.36
N HIS A 116 -8.81 -6.15 2.95
CA HIS A 116 -8.81 -5.63 1.58
C HIS A 116 -7.76 -6.38 0.75
N THR A 117 -8.03 -7.66 0.52
CA THR A 117 -7.15 -8.58 -0.21
C THR A 117 -7.27 -8.40 -1.73
N PRO A 118 -6.32 -8.92 -2.54
CA PRO A 118 -6.47 -8.95 -4.00
C PRO A 118 -7.79 -9.58 -4.46
N ARG A 119 -8.27 -10.63 -3.79
CA ARG A 119 -9.60 -11.23 -4.07
C ARG A 119 -10.75 -10.27 -3.77
N ALA A 120 -10.69 -9.54 -2.67
CA ALA A 120 -11.72 -8.54 -2.34
C ALA A 120 -11.75 -7.40 -3.36
N ILE A 121 -10.58 -6.96 -3.85
CA ILE A 121 -10.48 -5.98 -4.94
C ILE A 121 -11.10 -6.54 -6.22
N ALA A 122 -10.75 -7.76 -6.62
CA ALA A 122 -11.30 -8.42 -7.80
C ALA A 122 -12.84 -8.52 -7.74
N LYS A 123 -13.36 -8.97 -6.60
CA LYS A 123 -14.82 -9.04 -6.38
C LYS A 123 -15.48 -7.68 -6.57
N ARG A 124 -14.87 -6.63 -6.01
CA ARG A 124 -15.37 -5.26 -6.14
C ARG A 124 -15.34 -4.76 -7.58
N MET A 125 -14.30 -5.10 -8.34
CA MET A 125 -14.24 -4.77 -9.77
C MET A 125 -15.34 -5.46 -10.56
N MET A 126 -15.64 -6.73 -10.25
CA MET A 126 -16.78 -7.46 -10.86
C MET A 126 -18.13 -6.83 -10.52
N GLU A 127 -18.31 -6.36 -9.27
CA GLU A 127 -19.53 -5.65 -8.85
C GLU A 127 -19.76 -4.35 -9.65
N TYR A 128 -18.68 -3.71 -10.09
CA TYR A 128 -18.72 -2.50 -10.95
C TYR A 128 -18.67 -2.83 -12.45
N HIS A 129 -18.64 -4.09 -12.85
CA HIS A 129 -18.47 -4.52 -14.25
C HIS A 129 -17.19 -3.97 -14.91
N LEU A 130 -16.11 -3.88 -14.13
CA LEU A 130 -14.79 -3.39 -14.56
C LEU A 130 -13.74 -4.51 -14.69
N ASP A 131 -14.15 -5.75 -14.51
CA ASP A 131 -13.30 -6.94 -14.58
C ASP A 131 -12.61 -7.13 -15.93
N ARG A 132 -13.23 -6.64 -17.02
CA ARG A 132 -12.67 -6.68 -18.38
C ARG A 132 -11.88 -5.43 -18.77
N ASP A 133 -12.00 -4.38 -17.97
CA ASP A 133 -11.34 -3.08 -18.26
C ASP A 133 -9.91 -3.02 -17.74
N TYR A 134 -9.53 -3.95 -16.85
CA TYR A 134 -8.22 -3.98 -16.20
C TYR A 134 -7.62 -5.38 -16.17
N THR A 135 -6.30 -5.44 -16.18
CA THR A 135 -5.53 -6.58 -15.71
C THR A 135 -5.08 -6.32 -14.27
N MET A 136 -4.93 -7.37 -13.48
CA MET A 136 -4.45 -7.27 -12.10
C MET A 136 -3.14 -8.02 -11.93
N TRP A 137 -2.13 -7.31 -11.46
CA TRP A 137 -0.88 -7.92 -11.05
C TRP A 137 -0.74 -7.84 -9.55
N VAL A 138 -0.30 -8.91 -8.91
CA VAL A 138 -0.16 -9.02 -7.46
C VAL A 138 1.28 -9.36 -7.14
N ALA A 139 1.89 -8.60 -6.23
CA ALA A 139 3.21 -8.90 -5.71
C ALA A 139 3.13 -9.22 -4.22
N GLU A 140 3.73 -10.33 -3.81
CA GLU A 140 3.86 -10.77 -2.44
C GLU A 140 5.29 -10.60 -1.95
N HIS A 141 5.45 -10.18 -0.71
CA HIS A 141 6.74 -10.12 0.01
C HIS A 141 7.88 -9.42 -0.76
N LEU A 142 7.58 -8.36 -1.54
CA LEU A 142 8.57 -7.61 -2.31
C LEU A 142 9.80 -7.25 -1.48
N GLY A 143 10.99 -7.46 -2.06
CA GLY A 143 12.26 -7.25 -1.40
C GLY A 143 12.71 -8.41 -0.49
N ASN A 144 11.96 -9.50 -0.43
CA ASN A 144 12.38 -10.73 0.24
C ASN A 144 12.70 -11.81 -0.78
N PRO A 145 13.99 -12.03 -1.16
CA PRO A 145 14.35 -12.95 -2.26
C PRO A 145 13.89 -14.39 -2.06
N LYS A 146 13.59 -14.81 -0.83
CA LYS A 146 13.12 -16.17 -0.52
C LYS A 146 11.61 -16.33 -0.59
N LYS A 147 10.85 -15.24 -0.56
CA LYS A 147 9.39 -15.27 -0.44
C LYS A 147 8.67 -14.44 -1.50
N GLU A 148 9.42 -13.60 -2.22
CA GLU A 148 8.88 -12.75 -3.26
C GLU A 148 8.23 -13.58 -4.36
N LYS A 149 6.99 -13.21 -4.71
CA LYS A 149 6.25 -13.80 -5.84
C LYS A 149 5.46 -12.72 -6.54
N ILE A 150 5.39 -12.83 -7.86
CA ILE A 150 4.58 -11.94 -8.69
C ILE A 150 3.64 -12.77 -9.55
N TYR A 151 2.38 -12.36 -9.56
CA TYR A 151 1.31 -12.97 -10.35
C TYR A 151 0.79 -11.93 -11.34
N LYS A 152 0.74 -12.29 -12.61
CA LYS A 152 0.19 -11.47 -13.70
C LYS A 152 -1.12 -12.10 -14.14
N ILE A 153 -2.23 -11.48 -13.79
CA ILE A 153 -3.56 -12.03 -13.96
C ILE A 153 -4.29 -11.17 -14.99
N TYR A 154 -4.63 -11.77 -16.10
CA TYR A 154 -5.27 -11.11 -17.24
C TYR A 154 -6.79 -11.27 -17.23
N SER A 155 -7.31 -12.29 -16.55
CA SER A 155 -8.73 -12.47 -16.28
C SER A 155 -8.99 -12.32 -14.78
N ILE A 156 -9.72 -11.27 -14.41
CA ILE A 156 -10.04 -10.99 -13.00
C ILE A 156 -10.84 -12.11 -12.35
N GLU A 157 -11.63 -12.86 -13.13
CA GLU A 157 -12.42 -14.00 -12.67
C GLU A 157 -11.54 -15.12 -12.07
N GLU A 158 -10.33 -15.34 -12.61
CA GLU A 158 -9.38 -16.35 -12.13
C GLU A 158 -8.93 -16.11 -10.68
N ILE A 159 -8.99 -14.87 -10.21
CA ILE A 159 -8.54 -14.49 -8.86
C ILE A 159 -9.41 -15.13 -7.78
N SER A 160 -10.65 -15.46 -8.07
CA SER A 160 -11.58 -16.09 -7.11
C SER A 160 -11.02 -17.40 -6.52
N GLU A 161 -10.25 -18.14 -7.33
CA GLU A 161 -9.64 -19.41 -6.95
C GLU A 161 -8.21 -19.28 -6.41
N MET A 162 -7.64 -18.08 -6.47
CA MET A 162 -6.27 -17.83 -6.01
C MET A 162 -6.23 -17.40 -4.54
N SER A 163 -5.15 -17.74 -3.85
CA SER A 163 -4.86 -17.26 -2.50
C SER A 163 -3.54 -16.51 -2.49
N PHE A 164 -3.50 -15.42 -1.72
CA PHE A 164 -2.33 -14.55 -1.65
C PHE A 164 -1.87 -14.39 -0.21
N THR A 165 -0.55 -14.38 -0.01
CA THR A 165 0.06 -14.18 1.29
C THR A 165 0.35 -12.70 1.56
N ASN A 166 0.43 -12.33 2.83
CA ASN A 166 0.77 -10.96 3.24
C ASN A 166 2.24 -10.87 3.68
N PRO A 167 2.89 -9.71 3.48
CA PRO A 167 2.37 -8.49 2.83
C PRO A 167 2.29 -8.63 1.30
N ASN A 168 1.27 -8.01 0.71
CA ASN A 168 1.15 -7.93 -0.74
C ASN A 168 0.70 -6.52 -1.19
N CYS A 169 0.83 -6.23 -2.48
CA CYS A 169 0.28 -5.05 -3.12
C CYS A 169 -0.17 -5.39 -4.54
N VAL A 170 -0.97 -4.53 -5.13
CA VAL A 170 -1.63 -4.76 -6.41
C VAL A 170 -1.34 -3.62 -7.38
N LEU A 171 -1.11 -3.95 -8.65
CA LEU A 171 -1.18 -3.02 -9.76
C LEU A 171 -2.39 -3.39 -10.64
N LEU A 172 -3.26 -2.41 -10.87
CA LEU A 172 -4.35 -2.52 -11.83
C LEU A 172 -3.96 -1.70 -13.06
N MET A 173 -3.88 -2.36 -14.20
CA MET A 173 -3.53 -1.71 -15.46
C MET A 173 -4.70 -1.80 -16.41
N LYS A 174 -5.10 -0.64 -16.94
CA LYS A 174 -6.19 -0.57 -17.91
C LYS A 174 -5.84 -1.39 -19.16
N ALA A 175 -6.76 -2.24 -19.58
CA ALA A 175 -6.57 -3.06 -20.78
C ALA A 175 -6.54 -2.18 -22.04
N PRO A 176 -5.65 -2.46 -23.01
CA PRO A 176 -5.46 -1.64 -24.21
C PRO A 176 -6.73 -1.44 -25.05
N ASN A 177 -7.67 -2.37 -25.01
CA ASN A 177 -8.87 -2.39 -25.86
C ASN A 177 -10.12 -1.81 -25.20
N CYS A 178 -10.06 -1.27 -23.99
CA CYS A 178 -11.24 -0.73 -23.28
C CYS A 178 -11.83 0.54 -23.93
N ALA A 179 -11.08 1.25 -24.78
CA ALA A 179 -11.50 2.54 -25.36
C ALA A 179 -12.52 2.44 -26.49
N LEU A 180 -12.82 1.24 -27.04
CA LEU A 180 -13.56 1.08 -28.31
C LEU A 180 -15.00 0.55 -28.18
N GLN A 181 -15.51 0.23 -27.00
CA GLN A 181 -16.83 -0.43 -26.85
C GLN A 181 -17.84 0.29 -25.96
N ARG A 182 -17.65 1.55 -25.61
CA ARG A 182 -18.67 2.27 -24.84
C ARG A 182 -19.51 3.17 -25.73
N PRO A 183 -20.85 3.01 -25.72
CA PRO A 183 -21.72 4.04 -26.26
C PRO A 183 -21.51 5.31 -25.45
N ALA A 184 -21.29 6.43 -26.14
CA ALA A 184 -21.33 7.74 -25.51
C ALA A 184 -22.73 7.88 -24.88
N PHE A 185 -22.78 7.93 -23.56
CA PHE A 185 -23.99 8.39 -22.90
C PHE A 185 -24.12 9.89 -23.21
N GLY A 186 -25.11 10.20 -24.05
CA GLY A 186 -25.55 11.57 -24.25
C GLY A 186 -26.31 12.09 -23.04
#